data_8e9a144d066d29cd457b956b6efcc124
#
_entry.id   8e9a144d066d29cd457b956b6efcc124
#
_cell.length_a   1.000
_cell.length_b   1.000
_cell.length_c   1.000
_cell.angle_alpha   90.00
_cell.angle_beta   90.00
_cell.angle_gamma   90.00
#
_symmetry.space_group_name_H-M   'P 1'
#
loop_
_entity.id
_entity.type
_entity.pdbx_description
1 polymer ?
#
loop_
_entity_poly.entity_id
_entity_poly.type
_entity_poly.pdbx_seq_one_letter_code
_entity_poly.pdbx_strand_id
1 'polypeptide(L)'
;ESRGLGDVYKRQGNSATQAQFDDQIADFVANVVPAWTADASSGVPGKLTDATRSIHVNGMGHEIDQTFIKGLIGGMCLDQIVNNYIQPCQMDSGTRRDDNTNGILSSGKNYTDMEHKWDEAFGYLYGQVDNAKTTDLSTNLSSTGTTLFKYLTKIEGSNDPGIAKRIFDAFKLGRAAIVAGAYDVRDAQANILKIQLSKVIGYKSVDYLEGYMSKMAAGNTADAFHALSEGYGFIMSLQ
;
A
#
# COMPACT_ATOMS: atom_id res chain seq x y z
N GLU A 1 -6.51 21.36 11.21
CA GLU A 1 -5.68 21.56 10.00
C GLU A 1 -5.95 20.42 9.05
N SER A 2 -6.49 20.72 7.88
CA SER A 2 -6.62 19.75 6.79
C SER A 2 -5.23 19.46 6.23
N ARG A 3 -4.58 18.42 6.75
CA ARG A 3 -3.33 17.93 6.17
C ARG A 3 -3.68 17.27 4.84
N GLY A 4 -3.15 17.82 3.74
CA GLY A 4 -3.35 17.25 2.42
C GLY A 4 -2.83 15.81 2.32
N LEU A 5 -3.42 15.00 1.45
CA LEU A 5 -3.00 13.63 1.16
C LEU A 5 -1.49 13.53 0.80
N GLY A 6 -0.89 14.62 0.28
CA GLY A 6 0.52 14.68 -0.08
C GLY A 6 1.52 14.49 1.07
N ASP A 7 1.09 14.62 2.33
CA ASP A 7 2.00 14.46 3.48
C ASP A 7 1.85 13.11 4.19
N VAL A 8 1.02 12.19 3.69
CA VAL A 8 0.77 10.91 4.38
C VAL A 8 2.03 10.04 4.44
N TYR A 9 2.85 10.03 3.38
CA TYR A 9 4.10 9.28 3.39
C TYR A 9 5.10 9.79 4.45
N LYS A 10 4.99 11.06 4.87
CA LYS A 10 5.82 11.64 5.95
C LYS A 10 5.45 11.13 7.34
N ARG A 11 4.38 10.36 7.46
CA ARG A 11 3.99 9.69 8.70
C ARG A 11 4.60 8.30 8.86
N GLN A 12 5.29 7.79 7.83
CA GLN A 12 6.03 6.54 7.97
C GLN A 12 7.07 6.64 9.08
N GLY A 13 7.24 5.57 9.85
CA GLY A 13 8.27 5.47 10.86
C GLY A 13 9.70 5.42 10.30
N ASN A 14 9.85 5.15 9.00
CA ASN A 14 11.16 5.02 8.34
C ASN A 14 11.55 6.32 7.62
N SER A 15 12.45 7.10 8.21
CA SER A 15 12.93 8.36 7.65
C SER A 15 13.71 8.19 6.34
N ALA A 16 14.37 7.05 6.13
CA ALA A 16 15.06 6.77 4.87
C ALA A 16 14.07 6.61 3.72
N THR A 17 12.95 5.93 3.95
CA THR A 17 11.87 5.80 2.96
C THR A 17 11.21 7.15 2.66
N GLN A 18 11.02 7.99 3.67
CA GLN A 18 10.53 9.37 3.46
C GLN A 18 11.47 10.16 2.54
N ALA A 19 12.78 10.10 2.81
CA ALA A 19 13.79 10.77 1.99
C ALA A 19 13.78 10.25 0.54
N GLN A 20 13.58 8.94 0.32
CA GLN A 20 13.47 8.38 -1.03
C GLN A 20 12.31 8.97 -1.85
N PHE A 21 11.17 9.28 -1.23
CA PHE A 21 10.07 9.95 -1.92
C PHE A 21 10.43 11.41 -2.27
N ASP A 22 11.05 12.14 -1.35
CA ASP A 22 11.50 13.52 -1.61
C ASP A 22 12.57 13.54 -2.72
N ASP A 23 13.53 12.59 -2.71
CA ASP A 23 14.56 12.44 -3.75
C ASP A 23 13.97 12.13 -5.13
N GLN A 24 12.93 11.28 -5.20
CA GLN A 24 12.24 10.99 -6.46
C GLN A 24 11.57 12.25 -7.06
N ILE A 25 10.92 13.05 -6.22
CA ILE A 25 10.33 14.34 -6.67
C ILE A 25 11.43 15.28 -7.18
N ALA A 26 12.53 15.40 -6.43
CA ALA A 26 13.64 16.25 -6.78
C ALA A 26 14.31 15.81 -8.11
N ASP A 27 14.53 14.49 -8.28
CA ASP A 27 15.10 13.91 -9.49
C ASP A 27 14.19 14.12 -10.71
N PHE A 28 12.88 13.91 -10.54
CA PHE A 28 11.90 14.16 -11.61
C PHE A 28 11.97 15.60 -12.11
N VAL A 29 11.95 16.56 -11.19
CA VAL A 29 11.98 18.00 -11.53
C VAL A 29 13.31 18.42 -12.13
N ALA A 30 14.43 17.93 -11.57
CA ALA A 30 15.76 18.37 -11.97
C ALA A 30 16.27 17.70 -13.26
N ASN A 31 15.89 16.44 -13.51
CA ASN A 31 16.50 15.64 -14.55
C ASN A 31 15.50 15.14 -15.62
N VAL A 32 14.30 14.69 -15.25
CA VAL A 32 13.34 14.13 -16.21
C VAL A 32 12.60 15.24 -16.97
N VAL A 33 12.11 16.25 -16.26
CA VAL A 33 11.35 17.36 -16.86
C VAL A 33 12.18 18.12 -17.91
N PRO A 34 13.45 18.50 -17.67
CA PRO A 34 14.26 19.17 -18.68
C PRO A 34 14.56 18.31 -19.91
N ALA A 35 14.58 16.97 -19.76
CA ALA A 35 14.85 16.01 -20.82
C ALA A 35 13.59 15.46 -21.51
N TRP A 36 12.42 16.08 -21.29
CA TRP A 36 11.10 15.55 -21.71
C TRP A 36 10.98 15.25 -23.20
N THR A 37 11.66 16.02 -24.05
CA THR A 37 11.63 15.85 -25.50
C THR A 37 12.86 15.15 -26.07
N ALA A 38 13.86 14.86 -25.24
CA ALA A 38 15.07 14.16 -25.64
C ALA A 38 14.88 12.63 -25.55
N ASP A 39 15.56 11.88 -26.40
CA ASP A 39 15.59 10.42 -26.30
C ASP A 39 16.48 9.98 -25.14
N ALA A 40 16.00 9.01 -24.37
CA ALA A 40 16.76 8.38 -23.29
C ALA A 40 17.87 7.47 -23.85
N SER A 41 18.98 7.41 -23.13
CA SER A 41 20.05 6.46 -23.39
C SER A 41 20.72 6.04 -22.06
N SER A 42 21.66 5.11 -22.11
CA SER A 42 22.31 4.63 -20.88
C SER A 42 22.93 5.80 -20.10
N GLY A 43 22.48 6.02 -18.88
CA GLY A 43 22.90 7.11 -17.99
C GLY A 43 22.31 8.48 -18.31
N VAL A 44 21.47 8.61 -19.35
CA VAL A 44 20.88 9.89 -19.79
C VAL A 44 19.36 9.84 -19.68
N PRO A 45 18.74 10.75 -18.91
CA PRO A 45 17.29 10.82 -18.79
C PRO A 45 16.63 11.24 -20.11
N GLY A 46 15.37 10.85 -20.29
CA GLY A 46 14.61 11.23 -21.47
C GLY A 46 13.46 10.30 -21.78
N LYS A 47 13.00 10.36 -23.00
CA LYS A 47 11.91 9.56 -23.54
C LYS A 47 12.44 8.21 -24.04
N LEU A 48 11.84 7.14 -23.59
CA LEU A 48 12.08 5.77 -24.05
C LEU A 48 10.82 5.27 -24.75
N THR A 49 10.95 4.81 -25.99
CA THR A 49 9.79 4.40 -26.82
C THR A 49 10.06 3.05 -27.47
N ASP A 50 9.07 2.19 -27.48
CA ASP A 50 9.03 0.97 -28.26
C ASP A 50 7.67 0.84 -29.01
N ALA A 51 7.40 -0.32 -29.60
CA ALA A 51 6.16 -0.57 -30.35
C ALA A 51 4.89 -0.55 -29.47
N THR A 52 5.02 -0.70 -28.16
CA THR A 52 3.90 -0.86 -27.25
C THR A 52 3.65 0.38 -26.39
N ARG A 53 4.70 1.17 -26.10
CA ARG A 53 4.66 2.22 -25.10
C ARG A 53 5.71 3.32 -25.33
N SER A 54 5.42 4.48 -24.76
CA SER A 54 6.37 5.58 -24.60
C SER A 54 6.33 6.05 -23.13
N ILE A 55 7.49 6.11 -22.49
CA ILE A 55 7.68 6.52 -21.09
C ILE A 55 8.78 7.55 -20.97
N HIS A 56 8.85 8.24 -19.83
CA HIS A 56 9.97 9.13 -19.50
C HIS A 56 10.72 8.57 -18.29
N VAL A 57 12.03 8.42 -18.45
CA VAL A 57 12.89 7.80 -17.44
C VAL A 57 14.00 8.74 -17.00
N ASN A 58 14.49 8.57 -15.78
CA ASN A 58 15.72 9.19 -15.31
C ASN A 58 16.95 8.47 -15.86
N GLY A 59 18.16 8.94 -15.51
CA GLY A 59 19.42 8.32 -15.96
C GLY A 59 19.64 6.88 -15.47
N MET A 60 18.89 6.42 -14.47
CA MET A 60 18.90 5.02 -13.98
C MET A 60 17.86 4.15 -14.68
N GLY A 61 17.03 4.71 -15.55
CA GLY A 61 15.94 4.00 -16.23
C GLY A 61 14.64 3.93 -15.40
N HIS A 62 14.53 4.66 -14.31
CA HIS A 62 13.30 4.71 -13.53
C HIS A 62 12.27 5.64 -14.18
N GLU A 63 11.08 5.11 -14.44
CA GLU A 63 9.87 5.90 -14.69
C GLU A 63 9.33 6.35 -13.32
N ILE A 64 9.70 7.58 -12.93
CA ILE A 64 9.58 8.05 -11.55
C ILE A 64 8.13 8.11 -11.06
N ASP A 65 7.17 8.44 -11.92
CA ASP A 65 5.77 8.43 -11.55
C ASP A 65 5.30 7.01 -11.13
N GLN A 66 5.83 5.96 -11.76
CA GLN A 66 5.51 4.59 -11.39
C GLN A 66 6.21 4.18 -10.09
N THR A 67 7.49 4.48 -9.93
CA THR A 67 8.21 4.18 -8.68
C THR A 67 7.55 4.90 -7.50
N PHE A 68 7.18 6.16 -7.69
CA PHE A 68 6.54 7.00 -6.69
C PHE A 68 5.13 6.48 -6.31
N ILE A 69 4.24 6.28 -7.30
CA ILE A 69 2.86 5.87 -7.05
C ILE A 69 2.80 4.47 -6.43
N LYS A 70 3.63 3.52 -6.88
CA LYS A 70 3.66 2.17 -6.30
C LYS A 70 4.27 2.17 -4.91
N GLY A 71 5.30 2.99 -4.68
CA GLY A 71 5.87 3.21 -3.34
C GLY A 71 4.84 3.79 -2.36
N LEU A 72 4.01 4.73 -2.80
CA LEU A 72 2.95 5.30 -1.97
C LEU A 72 1.89 4.30 -1.53
N ILE A 73 1.66 3.20 -2.25
CA ILE A 73 0.72 2.16 -1.81
C ILE A 73 1.18 1.57 -0.48
N GLY A 74 2.50 1.34 -0.31
CA GLY A 74 3.07 0.99 0.99
C GLY A 74 2.98 2.13 1.99
N GLY A 75 3.51 3.30 1.63
CA GLY A 75 3.58 4.45 2.54
C GLY A 75 2.23 4.99 3.00
N MET A 76 1.20 4.94 2.15
CA MET A 76 -0.14 5.45 2.47
C MET A 76 -1.09 4.40 3.02
N CYS A 77 -0.99 3.14 2.58
CA CYS A 77 -1.94 2.10 2.95
C CYS A 77 -1.32 1.07 3.87
N LEU A 78 -0.31 0.33 3.42
CA LEU A 78 0.26 -0.77 4.20
C LEU A 78 0.85 -0.28 5.52
N ASP A 79 1.70 0.73 5.49
CA ASP A 79 2.36 1.28 6.68
C ASP A 79 1.34 1.81 7.69
N GLN A 80 0.34 2.57 7.23
CA GLN A 80 -0.69 3.09 8.13
C GLN A 80 -1.51 1.96 8.76
N ILE A 81 -1.87 0.93 8.00
CA ILE A 81 -2.57 -0.23 8.56
C ILE A 81 -1.70 -0.91 9.62
N VAL A 82 -0.49 -1.37 9.23
CA VAL A 82 0.27 -2.36 10.02
C VAL A 82 1.20 -1.74 11.07
N ASN A 83 1.70 -0.54 10.85
CA ASN A 83 2.65 0.13 11.74
C ASN A 83 2.02 1.28 12.55
N ASN A 84 0.81 1.71 12.20
CA ASN A 84 0.09 2.73 12.95
C ASN A 84 -1.18 2.16 13.59
N TYR A 85 -2.22 1.86 12.79
CA TYR A 85 -3.56 1.66 13.34
C TYR A 85 -3.75 0.34 14.10
N ILE A 86 -3.21 -0.80 13.60
CA ILE A 86 -3.36 -2.11 14.27
C ILE A 86 -2.15 -2.52 15.12
N GLN A 87 -1.12 -1.67 15.21
CA GLN A 87 0.07 -1.91 16.03
C GLN A 87 -0.36 -2.03 17.51
N PRO A 88 -0.03 -3.10 18.25
CA PRO A 88 -0.45 -3.24 19.65
C PRO A 88 -0.08 -2.04 20.53
N CYS A 89 1.14 -1.48 20.38
CA CYS A 89 1.55 -0.30 21.15
C CYS A 89 0.71 0.96 20.83
N GLN A 90 0.15 1.07 19.62
CA GLN A 90 -0.78 2.16 19.26
C GLN A 90 -2.19 1.86 19.76
N MET A 91 -2.62 0.61 19.66
CA MET A 91 -3.93 0.17 20.14
C MET A 91 -4.06 0.31 21.67
N ASP A 92 -2.98 0.09 22.41
CA ASP A 92 -2.93 0.19 23.87
C ASP A 92 -2.45 1.56 24.38
N SER A 93 -2.17 2.51 23.48
CA SER A 93 -1.60 3.83 23.84
C SER A 93 -2.54 4.66 24.72
N GLY A 94 -1.97 5.31 25.74
CA GLY A 94 -2.72 6.15 26.68
C GLY A 94 -3.74 5.33 27.46
N THR A 95 -5.00 5.77 27.47
CA THR A 95 -6.11 5.11 28.19
C THR A 95 -6.92 4.16 27.33
N ARG A 96 -6.58 3.96 26.04
CA ARG A 96 -7.42 3.22 25.08
C ARG A 96 -7.80 1.82 25.54
N ARG A 97 -6.84 1.09 26.12
CA ARG A 97 -7.10 -0.27 26.61
C ARG A 97 -8.05 -0.28 27.81
N ASP A 98 -7.81 0.62 28.76
CA ASP A 98 -8.65 0.76 29.95
C ASP A 98 -10.04 1.29 29.57
N ASP A 99 -10.13 2.28 28.69
CA ASP A 99 -11.37 2.84 28.20
C ASP A 99 -12.20 1.77 27.47
N ASN A 100 -11.57 0.98 26.60
CA ASN A 100 -12.24 -0.11 25.90
C ASN A 100 -12.73 -1.20 26.86
N THR A 101 -11.90 -1.58 27.83
CA THR A 101 -12.24 -2.58 28.85
C THR A 101 -13.43 -2.14 29.71
N ASN A 102 -13.53 -0.86 30.01
CA ASN A 102 -14.59 -0.26 30.82
C ASN A 102 -15.79 0.25 29.98
N GLY A 103 -15.79 0.05 28.67
CA GLY A 103 -16.86 0.47 27.77
C GLY A 103 -17.00 2.00 27.66
N ILE A 104 -15.91 2.74 27.88
CA ILE A 104 -15.91 4.21 27.76
C ILE A 104 -15.87 4.59 26.27
N LEU A 105 -16.95 5.20 25.81
CA LEU A 105 -17.09 5.60 24.41
C LEU A 105 -16.37 6.92 24.14
N SER A 106 -15.90 7.08 22.90
CA SER A 106 -15.42 8.38 22.41
C SER A 106 -16.54 9.42 22.47
N SER A 107 -16.19 10.67 22.81
CA SER A 107 -17.19 11.74 23.03
C SER A 107 -18.14 11.91 21.83
N GLY A 108 -19.43 11.76 22.08
CA GLY A 108 -20.49 11.89 21.07
C GLY A 108 -20.52 10.75 20.04
N LYS A 109 -19.89 9.60 20.31
CA LYS A 109 -19.80 8.44 19.44
C LYS A 109 -20.42 7.20 20.10
N ASN A 110 -20.62 6.15 19.32
CA ASN A 110 -21.11 4.84 19.75
C ASN A 110 -20.03 3.75 19.69
N TYR A 111 -18.75 4.15 19.76
CA TYR A 111 -17.59 3.27 19.72
C TYR A 111 -16.51 3.78 20.69
N THR A 112 -15.61 2.91 21.10
CA THR A 112 -14.40 3.27 21.85
C THR A 112 -13.31 3.76 20.91
N ASP A 113 -12.29 4.47 21.41
CA ASP A 113 -11.17 4.93 20.58
C ASP A 113 -10.37 3.74 20.00
N MET A 114 -10.28 2.62 20.71
CA MET A 114 -9.65 1.39 20.20
C MET A 114 -10.42 0.79 19.02
N GLU A 115 -11.72 0.68 19.13
CA GLU A 115 -12.59 0.24 18.03
C GLU A 115 -12.42 1.10 16.80
N HIS A 116 -12.39 2.44 16.98
CA HIS A 116 -12.20 3.39 15.90
C HIS A 116 -10.86 3.21 15.19
N LYS A 117 -9.77 2.99 15.94
CA LYS A 117 -8.45 2.72 15.34
C LYS A 117 -8.45 1.48 14.45
N TRP A 118 -9.09 0.41 14.89
CA TRP A 118 -9.22 -0.79 14.07
C TRP A 118 -10.04 -0.56 12.81
N ASP A 119 -11.14 0.17 12.93
CA ASP A 119 -12.03 0.52 11.83
C ASP A 119 -11.34 1.47 10.83
N GLU A 120 -10.46 2.38 11.28
CA GLU A 120 -9.60 3.19 10.40
C GLU A 120 -8.65 2.30 9.58
N ALA A 121 -8.02 1.29 10.18
CA ALA A 121 -7.18 0.34 9.44
C ALA A 121 -7.97 -0.40 8.35
N PHE A 122 -9.18 -0.86 8.66
CA PHE A 122 -10.11 -1.45 7.69
C PHE A 122 -10.41 -0.46 6.55
N GLY A 123 -10.63 0.81 6.88
CA GLY A 123 -10.89 1.88 5.91
C GLY A 123 -9.72 2.12 4.94
N TYR A 124 -8.47 2.00 5.38
CA TYR A 124 -7.30 2.14 4.51
C TYR A 124 -7.23 1.04 3.42
N LEU A 125 -7.81 -0.12 3.67
CA LEU A 125 -7.89 -1.18 2.65
C LEU A 125 -9.20 -1.09 1.84
N TYR A 126 -10.34 -0.96 2.51
CA TYR A 126 -11.67 -1.16 1.94
C TYR A 126 -12.53 0.09 1.83
N GLY A 127 -12.05 1.24 2.28
CA GLY A 127 -12.86 2.46 2.43
C GLY A 127 -13.43 3.06 1.14
N GLN A 128 -12.95 2.59 -0.03
CA GLN A 128 -13.49 2.97 -1.35
C GLN A 128 -14.56 2.00 -1.87
N VAL A 129 -14.84 0.93 -1.15
CA VAL A 129 -15.87 -0.05 -1.54
C VAL A 129 -17.23 0.43 -1.03
N ASP A 130 -18.20 0.54 -1.94
CA ASP A 130 -19.57 0.86 -1.57
C ASP A 130 -20.11 -0.18 -0.58
N ASN A 131 -20.71 0.32 0.51
CA ASN A 131 -21.27 -0.53 1.57
C ASN A 131 -20.28 -1.54 2.18
N ALA A 132 -18.98 -1.17 2.29
CA ALA A 132 -17.93 -2.04 2.82
C ALA A 132 -18.28 -2.71 4.16
N LYS A 133 -19.04 -2.03 5.04
CA LYS A 133 -19.49 -2.57 6.33
C LYS A 133 -20.54 -3.69 6.24
N THR A 134 -21.24 -3.82 5.13
CA THR A 134 -22.33 -4.79 4.93
C THR A 134 -22.02 -5.81 3.84
N THR A 135 -20.95 -5.61 3.08
CA THR A 135 -20.54 -6.46 1.97
C THR A 135 -19.55 -7.51 2.46
N ASP A 136 -19.68 -8.74 2.01
CA ASP A 136 -18.65 -9.75 2.20
C ASP A 136 -17.49 -9.50 1.23
N LEU A 137 -16.43 -8.85 1.75
CA LEU A 137 -15.26 -8.46 0.98
C LEU A 137 -14.25 -9.61 0.78
N SER A 138 -14.55 -10.82 1.26
CA SER A 138 -13.79 -12.02 0.93
C SER A 138 -14.11 -12.57 -0.46
N THR A 139 -15.28 -12.23 -0.99
CA THR A 139 -15.78 -12.72 -2.29
C THR A 139 -16.17 -11.60 -3.26
N ASN A 140 -16.56 -10.44 -2.74
CA ASN A 140 -16.93 -9.28 -3.56
C ASN A 140 -15.70 -8.42 -3.88
N LEU A 141 -14.78 -8.98 -4.65
CA LEU A 141 -13.56 -8.33 -5.06
C LEU A 141 -13.83 -7.46 -6.29
N SER A 142 -13.67 -6.15 -6.14
CA SER A 142 -13.88 -5.21 -7.23
C SER A 142 -12.64 -5.07 -8.11
N SER A 143 -12.79 -5.31 -9.41
CA SER A 143 -11.75 -5.00 -10.39
C SER A 143 -11.51 -3.48 -10.56
N THR A 144 -12.46 -2.66 -10.10
CA THR A 144 -12.38 -1.19 -10.15
C THR A 144 -11.76 -0.57 -8.90
N GLY A 145 -11.39 -1.38 -7.90
CA GLY A 145 -10.68 -0.93 -6.71
C GLY A 145 -9.40 -0.19 -7.05
N THR A 146 -9.00 0.73 -6.18
CA THR A 146 -7.76 1.49 -6.30
C THR A 146 -6.78 1.08 -5.20
N THR A 147 -5.54 1.54 -5.29
CA THR A 147 -4.51 1.34 -4.27
C THR A 147 -4.34 -0.13 -3.83
N LEU A 148 -4.16 -0.40 -2.55
CA LEU A 148 -3.84 -1.73 -2.02
C LEU A 148 -4.95 -2.77 -2.31
N PHE A 149 -6.23 -2.38 -2.27
CA PHE A 149 -7.35 -3.29 -2.54
C PHE A 149 -7.35 -3.83 -3.98
N LYS A 150 -6.99 -2.99 -4.96
CA LYS A 150 -6.81 -3.42 -6.36
C LYS A 150 -5.80 -4.58 -6.48
N TYR A 151 -4.70 -4.46 -5.75
CA TYR A 151 -3.64 -5.48 -5.81
C TYR A 151 -4.01 -6.73 -5.02
N LEU A 152 -4.72 -6.60 -3.89
CA LEU A 152 -5.33 -7.74 -3.20
C LEU A 152 -6.22 -8.55 -4.15
N THR A 153 -7.08 -7.89 -4.92
CA THR A 153 -7.95 -8.55 -5.92
C THR A 153 -7.14 -9.32 -6.96
N LYS A 154 -6.03 -8.75 -7.44
CA LYS A 154 -5.16 -9.42 -8.40
C LYS A 154 -4.48 -10.66 -7.82
N ILE A 155 -3.97 -10.56 -6.58
CA ILE A 155 -3.29 -11.68 -5.92
C ILE A 155 -4.26 -12.80 -5.57
N GLU A 156 -5.49 -12.50 -5.15
CA GLU A 156 -6.55 -13.49 -4.95
C GLU A 156 -6.82 -14.30 -6.22
N GLY A 157 -6.80 -13.64 -7.38
CA GLY A 157 -7.07 -14.29 -8.67
C GLY A 157 -5.91 -15.09 -9.26
N SER A 158 -4.69 -14.98 -8.70
CA SER A 158 -3.48 -15.55 -9.32
C SER A 158 -2.52 -16.23 -8.35
N ASN A 159 -1.88 -15.46 -7.48
CA ASN A 159 -0.69 -15.91 -6.73
C ASN A 159 -1.04 -16.63 -5.43
N ASP A 160 -2.09 -16.21 -4.74
CA ASP A 160 -2.47 -16.74 -3.41
C ASP A 160 -3.99 -16.76 -3.22
N PRO A 161 -4.72 -17.68 -3.88
CA PRO A 161 -6.17 -17.81 -3.70
C PRO A 161 -6.55 -18.02 -2.24
N GLY A 162 -7.57 -17.30 -1.78
CA GLY A 162 -8.03 -17.28 -0.38
C GLY A 162 -7.35 -16.23 0.49
N ILE A 163 -6.39 -15.44 -0.03
CA ILE A 163 -5.77 -14.35 0.73
C ILE A 163 -6.77 -13.27 1.15
N ALA A 164 -7.73 -12.94 0.26
CA ALA A 164 -8.77 -11.96 0.56
C ALA A 164 -9.64 -12.41 1.72
N LYS A 165 -9.99 -13.70 1.76
CA LYS A 165 -10.75 -14.27 2.89
C LYS A 165 -9.96 -14.22 4.19
N ARG A 166 -8.68 -14.59 4.18
CA ARG A 166 -7.83 -14.54 5.38
C ARG A 166 -7.72 -13.13 5.94
N ILE A 167 -7.58 -12.11 5.09
CA ILE A 167 -7.51 -10.70 5.48
C ILE A 167 -8.86 -10.24 6.04
N PHE A 168 -9.96 -10.50 5.33
CA PHE A 168 -11.28 -10.07 5.75
C PHE A 168 -11.72 -10.70 7.08
N ASP A 169 -11.51 -12.02 7.24
CA ASP A 169 -11.81 -12.72 8.48
C ASP A 169 -10.95 -12.21 9.64
N ALA A 170 -9.68 -11.91 9.41
CA ALA A 170 -8.81 -11.35 10.44
C ALA A 170 -9.29 -9.94 10.89
N PHE A 171 -9.72 -9.08 9.97
CA PHE A 171 -10.34 -7.81 10.34
C PHE A 171 -11.60 -7.98 11.17
N LYS A 172 -12.50 -8.88 10.77
CA LYS A 172 -13.74 -9.16 11.50
C LYS A 172 -13.48 -9.73 12.89
N LEU A 173 -12.62 -10.75 12.99
CA LEU A 173 -12.32 -11.39 14.25
C LEU A 173 -11.58 -10.45 15.21
N GLY A 174 -10.62 -9.67 14.71
CA GLY A 174 -9.93 -8.66 15.50
C GLY A 174 -10.87 -7.60 16.05
N ARG A 175 -11.83 -7.12 15.22
CA ARG A 175 -12.85 -6.17 15.67
C ARG A 175 -13.77 -6.75 16.75
N ALA A 176 -14.19 -8.01 16.57
CA ALA A 176 -14.98 -8.72 17.58
C ALA A 176 -14.19 -8.95 18.88
N ALA A 177 -12.90 -9.24 18.77
CA ALA A 177 -12.01 -9.41 19.92
C ALA A 177 -11.86 -8.12 20.73
N ILE A 178 -11.81 -6.95 20.08
CA ILE A 178 -11.79 -5.65 20.78
C ILE A 178 -13.07 -5.45 21.59
N VAL A 179 -14.25 -5.71 20.99
CA VAL A 179 -15.55 -5.62 21.69
C VAL A 179 -15.61 -6.55 22.90
N ALA A 180 -15.03 -7.74 22.76
CA ALA A 180 -15.01 -8.75 23.82
C ALA A 180 -13.90 -8.54 24.87
N GLY A 181 -13.01 -7.55 24.71
CA GLY A 181 -11.84 -7.36 25.57
C GLY A 181 -10.78 -8.47 25.43
N ALA A 182 -10.83 -9.28 24.36
CA ALA A 182 -9.92 -10.40 24.09
C ALA A 182 -8.67 -9.91 23.33
N TYR A 183 -7.81 -9.16 24.00
CA TYR A 183 -6.69 -8.44 23.37
C TYR A 183 -5.62 -9.35 22.77
N ASP A 184 -5.40 -10.53 23.33
CA ASP A 184 -4.49 -11.52 22.74
C ASP A 184 -4.98 -12.01 21.37
N VAL A 185 -6.31 -12.18 21.22
CA VAL A 185 -6.92 -12.53 19.92
C VAL A 185 -6.79 -11.36 18.95
N ARG A 186 -7.05 -10.11 19.39
CA ARG A 186 -6.82 -8.90 18.60
C ARG A 186 -5.40 -8.87 18.03
N ASP A 187 -4.39 -9.05 18.88
CA ASP A 187 -2.98 -8.99 18.52
C ASP A 187 -2.59 -10.11 17.55
N ALA A 188 -3.13 -11.32 17.75
CA ALA A 188 -2.96 -12.41 16.80
C ALA A 188 -3.53 -12.05 15.41
N GLN A 189 -4.72 -11.43 15.36
CA GLN A 189 -5.31 -10.99 14.08
C GLN A 189 -4.52 -9.84 13.45
N ALA A 190 -4.02 -8.88 14.22
CA ALA A 190 -3.13 -7.83 13.74
C ALA A 190 -1.87 -8.41 13.07
N ASN A 191 -1.27 -9.44 13.67
CA ASN A 191 -0.12 -10.13 13.07
C ASN A 191 -0.47 -10.87 11.77
N ILE A 192 -1.64 -11.52 11.70
CA ILE A 192 -2.14 -12.14 10.46
C ILE A 192 -2.29 -11.07 9.37
N LEU A 193 -2.93 -9.94 9.68
CA LEU A 193 -3.10 -8.82 8.74
C LEU A 193 -1.75 -8.31 8.24
N LYS A 194 -0.79 -8.08 9.12
CA LYS A 194 0.55 -7.65 8.76
C LYS A 194 1.19 -8.60 7.74
N ILE A 195 1.18 -9.91 8.03
CA ILE A 195 1.75 -10.93 7.15
C ILE A 195 1.03 -10.98 5.80
N GLN A 196 -0.31 -11.06 5.81
CA GLN A 196 -1.07 -11.24 4.58
C GLN A 196 -1.02 -10.00 3.67
N LEU A 197 -1.10 -8.78 4.24
CA LEU A 197 -1.00 -7.55 3.46
C LEU A 197 0.40 -7.34 2.88
N SER A 198 1.46 -7.68 3.64
CA SER A 198 2.83 -7.65 3.13
C SER A 198 3.04 -8.63 1.97
N LYS A 199 2.39 -9.82 2.02
CA LYS A 199 2.42 -10.77 0.89
C LYS A 199 1.81 -10.20 -0.38
N VAL A 200 0.74 -9.41 -0.30
CA VAL A 200 0.15 -8.76 -1.48
C VAL A 200 1.21 -7.91 -2.21
N ILE A 201 1.95 -7.12 -1.47
CA ILE A 201 3.03 -6.29 -2.01
C ILE A 201 4.18 -7.15 -2.53
N GLY A 202 4.62 -8.16 -1.76
CA GLY A 202 5.70 -9.05 -2.15
C GLY A 202 5.42 -9.80 -3.45
N TYR A 203 4.25 -10.38 -3.60
CA TYR A 203 3.85 -11.04 -4.86
C TYR A 203 3.85 -10.06 -6.03
N LYS A 204 3.33 -8.84 -5.83
CA LYS A 204 3.35 -7.84 -6.90
C LYS A 204 4.75 -7.39 -7.29
N SER A 205 5.67 -7.30 -6.33
CA SER A 205 7.08 -7.03 -6.64
C SER A 205 7.66 -8.09 -7.58
N VAL A 206 7.43 -9.36 -7.27
CA VAL A 206 7.90 -10.49 -8.10
C VAL A 206 7.25 -10.48 -9.48
N ASP A 207 5.92 -10.36 -9.56
CA ASP A 207 5.18 -10.32 -10.84
C ASP A 207 5.74 -9.26 -11.79
N TYR A 208 6.06 -8.08 -11.28
CA TYR A 208 6.59 -6.99 -12.10
C TYR A 208 8.05 -7.23 -12.53
N LEU A 209 8.88 -7.85 -11.68
CA LEU A 209 10.24 -8.22 -12.06
C LEU A 209 10.26 -9.33 -13.12
N GLU A 210 9.37 -10.32 -13.01
CA GLU A 210 9.19 -11.35 -14.05
C GLU A 210 8.65 -10.74 -15.35
N GLY A 211 7.71 -9.80 -15.22
CA GLY A 211 7.20 -9.02 -16.35
C GLY A 211 8.29 -8.22 -17.06
N TYR A 212 9.20 -7.59 -16.31
CA TYR A 212 10.37 -6.92 -16.88
C TYR A 212 11.22 -7.88 -17.72
N MET A 213 11.60 -9.03 -17.17
CA MET A 213 12.43 -10.00 -17.87
C MET A 213 11.78 -10.49 -19.17
N SER A 214 10.48 -10.81 -19.12
CA SER A 214 9.72 -11.27 -20.27
C SER A 214 9.62 -10.21 -21.39
N LYS A 215 9.38 -8.96 -21.00
CA LYS A 215 9.26 -7.84 -21.96
C LYS A 215 10.61 -7.48 -22.58
N MET A 216 11.70 -7.53 -21.81
CA MET A 216 13.06 -7.36 -22.33
C MET A 216 13.40 -8.45 -23.37
N ALA A 217 13.06 -9.70 -23.08
CA ALA A 217 13.27 -10.82 -24.02
C ALA A 217 12.46 -10.64 -25.32
N ALA A 218 11.30 -9.98 -25.26
CA ALA A 218 10.46 -9.67 -26.41
C ALA A 218 10.90 -8.41 -27.19
N GLY A 219 11.93 -7.68 -26.72
CA GLY A 219 12.39 -6.44 -27.34
C GLY A 219 11.55 -5.20 -27.02
N ASN A 220 10.58 -5.31 -26.10
CA ASN A 220 9.71 -4.22 -25.66
C ASN A 220 10.36 -3.44 -24.51
N THR A 221 11.40 -2.69 -24.81
CA THR A 221 12.28 -2.06 -23.82
C THR A 221 11.54 -1.03 -22.96
N ALA A 222 10.72 -0.15 -23.56
CA ALA A 222 9.97 0.86 -22.78
C ALA A 222 8.95 0.20 -21.85
N ASP A 223 8.22 -0.81 -22.32
CA ASP A 223 7.28 -1.54 -21.49
C ASP A 223 7.98 -2.38 -20.38
N ALA A 224 9.19 -2.85 -20.65
CA ALA A 224 10.03 -3.52 -19.64
C ALA A 224 10.44 -2.55 -18.53
N PHE A 225 10.99 -1.39 -18.86
CA PHE A 225 11.39 -0.40 -17.85
C PHE A 225 10.20 0.18 -17.07
N HIS A 226 9.02 0.26 -17.69
CA HIS A 226 7.77 0.54 -16.96
C HIS A 226 7.51 -0.53 -15.89
N ALA A 227 7.53 -1.81 -16.25
CA ALA A 227 7.33 -2.90 -15.29
C ALA A 227 8.39 -2.90 -14.18
N LEU A 228 9.67 -2.68 -14.54
CA LEU A 228 10.75 -2.57 -13.56
C LEU A 228 10.50 -1.45 -12.54
N SER A 229 10.03 -0.30 -13.02
CA SER A 229 9.71 0.87 -12.18
C SER A 229 8.55 0.59 -11.24
N GLU A 230 7.49 -0.08 -11.72
CA GLU A 230 6.39 -0.55 -10.87
C GLU A 230 6.89 -1.53 -9.80
N GLY A 231 7.73 -2.51 -10.18
CA GLY A 231 8.34 -3.48 -9.26
C GLY A 231 9.19 -2.82 -8.19
N TYR A 232 10.03 -1.86 -8.57
CA TYR A 232 10.85 -1.08 -7.64
C TYR A 232 9.99 -0.32 -6.62
N GLY A 233 8.92 0.34 -7.07
CA GLY A 233 7.99 1.03 -6.18
C GLY A 233 7.34 0.08 -5.17
N PHE A 234 6.97 -1.14 -5.58
CA PHE A 234 6.45 -2.16 -4.65
C PHE A 234 7.49 -2.66 -3.66
N ILE A 235 8.77 -2.78 -4.06
CA ILE A 235 9.86 -3.11 -3.12
C ILE A 235 10.00 -2.00 -2.09
N MET A 236 9.95 -0.73 -2.49
CA MET A 236 9.93 0.40 -1.55
C MET A 236 8.75 0.34 -0.58
N SER A 237 7.60 -0.19 -1.00
CA SER A 237 6.40 -0.32 -0.17
C SER A 237 6.56 -1.28 1.01
N LEU A 238 7.61 -2.12 1.03
CA LEU A 238 7.89 -3.10 2.09
C LEU A 238 8.89 -2.60 3.15
N GLN A 239 9.45 -1.41 2.99
CA GLN A 239 10.51 -0.85 3.87
C GLN A 239 9.95 -0.21 5.15
#